data_b63b745d99ba9cf9d7c620d451782c3c
#
_entry.id   b63b745d99ba9cf9d7c620d451782c3c
#
_cell.length_a   1.000
_cell.length_b   1.000
_cell.length_c   1.000
_cell.angle_alpha   90.00
_cell.angle_beta   90.00
_cell.angle_gamma   90.00
#
_symmetry.space_group_name_H-M   'P 1'
#
loop_
_entity.id
_entity.type
_entity.pdbx_description
1 polymer ?
#
loop_
_entity_poly.entity_id
_entity_poly.type
_entity_poly.pdbx_seq_one_letter_code
_entity_poly.pdbx_strand_id
1 'polypeptide(L)'
;THIDLAESNDARKDVARSLAIFSAFAEGVSLYSSFAVLYSFQMRNMLKGIGQQMKWSVRDESLHSKMGCQLFNHMCEEYPGLREDTKESILEAAHAIVELEETFIDKMFELGDLENLKKEDLKEFIKQRTNEKLVELGYEAEFVVDSEKAAELGWFYHLTGGVTHTDFFAIRSTDYSKAGEEDNWDADDIF
;
A
#
# COMPACT_ATOMS: atom_id res chain seq x y z
N THR A 1 13.63 -20.05 24.56
CA THR A 1 12.63 -20.11 23.46
C THR A 1 12.15 -18.70 23.19
N HIS A 2 11.64 -18.39 21.98
CA HIS A 2 11.18 -17.06 21.58
C HIS A 2 10.07 -16.48 22.48
N ILE A 3 9.43 -17.29 23.29
CA ILE A 3 8.38 -16.87 24.23
C ILE A 3 8.99 -16.16 25.44
N ASP A 4 10.17 -16.56 25.89
CA ASP A 4 10.83 -15.96 27.07
C ASP A 4 11.37 -14.53 26.78
N LEU A 5 11.61 -14.18 25.50
CA LEU A 5 12.04 -12.86 25.06
C LEU A 5 10.93 -11.80 25.21
N ALA A 6 9.66 -12.19 25.11
CA ALA A 6 8.52 -11.28 25.27
C ALA A 6 8.25 -10.88 26.74
N GLU A 7 8.91 -11.50 27.70
CA GLU A 7 8.71 -11.18 29.11
C GLU A 7 9.52 -9.97 29.59
N SER A 8 10.62 -9.62 28.90
CA SER A 8 11.36 -8.39 29.22
C SER A 8 10.70 -7.17 28.59
N ASN A 9 10.78 -6.03 29.25
CA ASN A 9 10.25 -4.77 28.73
C ASN A 9 10.91 -4.37 27.41
N ASP A 10 12.19 -4.61 27.23
CA ASP A 10 12.95 -4.31 26.02
C ASP A 10 12.51 -5.21 24.86
N ALA A 11 12.28 -6.50 25.10
CA ALA A 11 11.79 -7.41 24.08
C ALA A 11 10.36 -7.05 23.60
N ARG A 12 9.50 -6.57 24.51
CA ARG A 12 8.15 -6.07 24.12
C ARG A 12 8.25 -4.85 23.24
N LYS A 13 9.14 -3.90 23.54
CA LYS A 13 9.39 -2.72 22.71
C LYS A 13 9.87 -3.13 21.31
N ASP A 14 10.79 -4.06 21.21
CA ASP A 14 11.31 -4.54 19.94
C ASP A 14 10.23 -5.23 19.10
N VAL A 15 9.40 -6.06 19.71
CA VAL A 15 8.27 -6.72 19.04
C VAL A 15 7.25 -5.69 18.59
N ALA A 16 6.83 -4.76 19.46
CA ALA A 16 5.85 -3.74 19.14
C ALA A 16 6.33 -2.81 18.03
N ARG A 17 7.59 -2.36 18.11
CA ARG A 17 8.24 -1.55 17.07
C ARG A 17 8.26 -2.28 15.73
N SER A 18 8.73 -3.52 15.71
CA SER A 18 8.83 -4.31 14.50
C SER A 18 7.45 -4.57 13.88
N LEU A 19 6.46 -4.89 14.71
CA LEU A 19 5.07 -5.08 14.28
C LEU A 19 4.51 -3.79 13.66
N ALA A 20 4.66 -2.64 14.32
CA ALA A 20 4.17 -1.37 13.83
C ALA A 20 4.82 -0.97 12.51
N ILE A 21 6.15 -1.02 12.43
CA ILE A 21 6.91 -0.65 11.23
C ILE A 21 6.55 -1.56 10.05
N PHE A 22 6.52 -2.87 10.27
CA PHE A 22 6.18 -3.82 9.21
C PHE A 22 4.74 -3.61 8.72
N SER A 23 3.78 -3.60 9.63
CA SER A 23 2.37 -3.52 9.26
C SER A 23 1.97 -2.16 8.69
N ALA A 24 2.44 -1.06 9.28
CA ALA A 24 2.06 0.26 8.82
C ALA A 24 2.81 0.65 7.53
N PHE A 25 4.12 0.41 7.47
CA PHE A 25 4.95 0.96 6.41
C PHE A 25 5.34 -0.05 5.35
N ALA A 26 5.78 -1.26 5.69
CA ALA A 26 6.09 -2.26 4.67
C ALA A 26 4.83 -2.70 3.91
N GLU A 27 3.78 -3.10 4.61
CA GLU A 27 2.53 -3.56 3.99
C GLU A 27 1.53 -2.43 3.69
N GLY A 28 1.60 -1.33 4.45
CA GLY A 28 0.65 -0.22 4.33
C GLY A 28 1.09 0.89 3.38
N VAL A 29 2.36 1.02 3.03
CA VAL A 29 2.91 2.13 2.23
C VAL A 29 3.80 1.65 1.09
N SER A 30 4.84 0.80 1.35
CA SER A 30 5.95 0.58 0.40
C SER A 30 5.58 -0.09 -0.93
N LEU A 31 4.40 -0.68 -1.06
CA LEU A 31 3.94 -1.28 -2.31
C LEU A 31 2.97 -0.38 -3.10
N TYR A 32 2.52 0.72 -2.50
CA TYR A 32 1.38 1.46 -3.02
C TYR A 32 1.72 2.36 -4.19
N SER A 33 2.95 2.86 -4.30
CA SER A 33 3.41 3.55 -5.50
C SER A 33 3.41 2.62 -6.72
N SER A 34 3.91 1.40 -6.56
CA SER A 34 3.88 0.37 -7.61
C SER A 34 2.46 -0.02 -7.99
N PHE A 35 1.58 -0.19 -7.02
CA PHE A 35 0.17 -0.49 -7.28
C PHE A 35 -0.51 0.63 -8.06
N ALA A 36 -0.29 1.90 -7.69
CA ALA A 36 -0.86 3.04 -8.40
C ALA A 36 -0.37 3.10 -9.85
N VAL A 37 0.91 2.88 -10.10
CA VAL A 37 1.46 2.83 -11.47
C VAL A 37 0.81 1.71 -12.28
N LEU A 38 0.73 0.48 -11.74
CA LEU A 38 0.12 -0.64 -12.45
C LEU A 38 -1.38 -0.44 -12.70
N TYR A 39 -2.10 0.15 -11.75
CA TYR A 39 -3.51 0.51 -11.94
C TYR A 39 -3.73 1.60 -12.98
N SER A 40 -2.79 2.54 -13.13
CA SER A 40 -2.90 3.59 -14.15
C SER A 40 -3.01 3.02 -15.57
N PHE A 41 -2.39 1.85 -15.84
CA PHE A 41 -2.54 1.14 -17.09
C PHE A 41 -3.94 0.56 -17.28
N GLN A 42 -4.55 0.04 -16.21
CA GLN A 42 -5.92 -0.48 -16.28
C GLN A 42 -6.94 0.64 -16.60
N MET A 43 -6.76 1.84 -16.07
CA MET A 43 -7.59 2.99 -16.41
C MET A 43 -7.57 3.33 -17.91
N ARG A 44 -6.45 3.04 -18.58
CA ARG A 44 -6.28 3.17 -20.03
C ARG A 44 -6.70 1.92 -20.81
N ASN A 45 -7.43 1.01 -20.18
CA ASN A 45 -7.89 -0.25 -20.76
C ASN A 45 -6.75 -1.22 -21.16
N MET A 46 -5.56 -1.03 -20.55
CA MET A 46 -4.37 -1.84 -20.78
C MET A 46 -4.12 -2.76 -19.59
N LEU A 47 -3.42 -3.86 -19.79
CA LEU A 47 -2.94 -4.77 -18.74
C LEU A 47 -4.02 -5.22 -17.72
N LYS A 48 -5.26 -5.48 -18.19
CA LYS A 48 -6.41 -5.82 -17.33
C LYS A 48 -6.16 -6.97 -16.38
N GLY A 49 -5.45 -8.00 -16.81
CA GLY A 49 -5.09 -9.15 -15.97
C GLY A 49 -4.18 -8.76 -14.81
N ILE A 50 -3.22 -7.85 -15.05
CA ILE A 50 -2.34 -7.32 -13.99
C ILE A 50 -3.16 -6.45 -13.02
N GLY A 51 -4.05 -5.60 -13.53
CA GLY A 51 -4.93 -4.79 -12.70
C GLY A 51 -5.78 -5.65 -11.75
N GLN A 52 -6.30 -6.78 -12.22
CA GLN A 52 -7.05 -7.71 -11.37
C GLN A 52 -6.17 -8.33 -10.27
N GLN A 53 -4.93 -8.71 -10.59
CA GLN A 53 -3.96 -9.21 -9.61
C GLN A 53 -3.65 -8.13 -8.56
N MET A 54 -3.39 -6.91 -8.99
CA MET A 54 -3.12 -5.78 -8.07
C MET A 54 -4.29 -5.50 -7.13
N LYS A 55 -5.53 -5.62 -7.62
CA LYS A 55 -6.72 -5.45 -6.79
C LYS A 55 -6.75 -6.45 -5.62
N TRP A 56 -6.39 -7.69 -5.88
CA TRP A 56 -6.30 -8.69 -4.83
C TRP A 56 -5.15 -8.40 -3.86
N SER A 57 -3.96 -8.08 -4.38
CA SER A 57 -2.80 -7.73 -3.55
C SER A 57 -3.10 -6.52 -2.66
N VAL A 58 -3.63 -5.42 -3.19
CA VAL A 58 -4.00 -4.24 -2.39
C VAL A 58 -4.99 -4.58 -1.28
N ARG A 59 -5.94 -5.48 -1.55
CA ARG A 59 -6.90 -5.93 -0.54
C ARG A 59 -6.21 -6.70 0.58
N ASP A 60 -5.34 -7.63 0.24
CA ASP A 60 -4.62 -8.46 1.20
C ASP A 60 -3.66 -7.59 2.04
N GLU A 61 -2.87 -6.75 1.42
CA GLU A 61 -1.95 -5.84 2.11
C GLU A 61 -2.70 -4.82 3.00
N SER A 62 -3.85 -4.33 2.55
CA SER A 62 -4.68 -3.45 3.38
C SER A 62 -5.22 -4.17 4.63
N LEU A 63 -5.57 -5.45 4.51
CA LEU A 63 -6.04 -6.26 5.63
C LEU A 63 -4.89 -6.55 6.61
N HIS A 64 -3.74 -6.98 6.11
CA HIS A 64 -2.55 -7.27 6.92
C HIS A 64 -2.10 -6.02 7.68
N SER A 65 -1.97 -4.90 6.98
CA SER A 65 -1.60 -3.62 7.57
C SER A 65 -2.57 -3.21 8.68
N LYS A 66 -3.88 -3.27 8.43
CA LYS A 66 -4.90 -2.94 9.42
C LYS A 66 -4.85 -3.84 10.65
N MET A 67 -4.76 -5.16 10.44
CA MET A 67 -4.69 -6.11 11.55
C MET A 67 -3.45 -5.91 12.40
N GLY A 68 -2.29 -5.69 11.78
CA GLY A 68 -1.06 -5.46 12.51
C GLY A 68 -1.07 -4.13 13.28
N CYS A 69 -1.61 -3.05 12.71
CA CYS A 69 -1.82 -1.79 13.42
C CYS A 69 -2.77 -1.95 14.63
N GLN A 70 -3.85 -2.73 14.47
CA GLN A 70 -4.74 -3.05 15.59
C GLN A 70 -4.04 -3.85 16.67
N LEU A 71 -3.21 -4.83 16.30
CA LEU A 71 -2.44 -5.61 17.27
C LEU A 71 -1.45 -4.74 18.04
N PHE A 72 -0.75 -3.82 17.35
CA PHE A 72 0.10 -2.82 18.00
C PHE A 72 -0.68 -1.96 19.01
N ASN A 73 -1.86 -1.47 18.61
CA ASN A 73 -2.71 -0.69 19.50
C ASN A 73 -3.14 -1.49 20.73
N HIS A 74 -3.50 -2.75 20.57
CA HIS A 74 -3.82 -3.67 21.68
C HIS A 74 -2.64 -3.86 22.63
N MET A 75 -1.42 -4.03 22.10
CA MET A 75 -0.22 -4.09 22.94
C MET A 75 -0.01 -2.80 23.74
N CYS A 76 -0.28 -1.63 23.13
CA CYS A 76 -0.16 -0.34 23.80
C CYS A 76 -1.22 -0.13 24.88
N GLU A 77 -2.41 -0.71 24.74
CA GLU A 77 -3.46 -0.72 25.77
C GLU A 77 -3.07 -1.61 26.96
N GLU A 78 -2.49 -2.78 26.68
CA GLU A 78 -2.06 -3.74 27.70
C GLU A 78 -0.81 -3.26 28.45
N TYR A 79 0.12 -2.57 27.76
CA TYR A 79 1.39 -2.09 28.31
C TYR A 79 1.49 -0.56 28.23
N PRO A 80 1.01 0.18 29.25
CA PRO A 80 1.07 1.64 29.28
C PRO A 80 2.51 2.15 29.15
N GLY A 81 2.70 3.16 28.29
CA GLY A 81 4.02 3.73 27.99
C GLY A 81 4.68 3.15 26.72
N LEU A 82 4.25 1.98 26.26
CA LEU A 82 4.84 1.31 25.10
C LEU A 82 4.76 2.16 23.81
N ARG A 83 3.65 2.88 23.61
CA ARG A 83 3.47 3.79 22.47
C ARG A 83 4.49 4.93 22.47
N GLU A 84 4.72 5.55 23.61
CA GLU A 84 5.69 6.63 23.73
C GLU A 84 7.13 6.10 23.60
N ASP A 85 7.41 4.96 24.20
CA ASP A 85 8.72 4.29 24.13
C ASP A 85 9.13 3.88 22.71
N THR A 86 8.17 3.66 21.81
CA THR A 86 8.42 3.26 20.41
C THR A 86 8.27 4.40 19.40
N LYS A 87 7.78 5.55 19.82
CA LYS A 87 7.42 6.69 18.98
C LYS A 87 8.57 7.16 18.08
N GLU A 88 9.71 7.45 18.65
CA GLU A 88 10.86 7.98 17.92
C GLU A 88 11.28 7.04 16.78
N SER A 89 11.43 5.77 17.06
CA SER A 89 11.85 4.78 16.06
C SER A 89 10.77 4.53 14.98
N ILE A 90 9.49 4.70 15.31
CA ILE A 90 8.39 4.59 14.33
C ILE A 90 8.36 5.83 13.43
N LEU A 91 8.58 7.04 13.97
CA LEU A 91 8.69 8.26 13.17
C LEU A 91 9.92 8.24 12.25
N GLU A 92 11.07 7.78 12.75
CA GLU A 92 12.26 7.57 11.92
C GLU A 92 11.98 6.60 10.76
N ALA A 93 11.28 5.50 11.03
CA ALA A 93 10.89 4.56 9.97
C ALA A 93 9.89 5.17 8.98
N ALA A 94 8.97 6.03 9.43
CA ALA A 94 8.05 6.75 8.56
C ALA A 94 8.80 7.71 7.60
N HIS A 95 9.79 8.43 8.09
CA HIS A 95 10.64 9.27 7.24
C HIS A 95 11.44 8.44 6.24
N ALA A 96 12.05 7.35 6.70
CA ALA A 96 12.85 6.46 5.85
C ALA A 96 12.02 5.85 4.72
N ILE A 97 10.78 5.41 4.99
CA ILE A 97 9.93 4.82 3.95
C ILE A 97 9.48 5.85 2.93
N VAL A 98 9.15 7.07 3.34
CA VAL A 98 8.79 8.15 2.41
C VAL A 98 9.98 8.48 1.50
N GLU A 99 11.20 8.61 2.03
CA GLU A 99 12.41 8.87 1.24
C GLU A 99 12.69 7.73 0.24
N LEU A 100 12.54 6.48 0.67
CA LEU A 100 12.71 5.31 -0.20
C LEU A 100 11.68 5.30 -1.33
N GLU A 101 10.41 5.55 -1.02
CA GLU A 101 9.33 5.60 -2.01
C GLU A 101 9.50 6.78 -2.98
N GLU A 102 9.88 7.96 -2.49
CA GLU A 102 10.18 9.10 -3.36
C GLU A 102 11.34 8.80 -4.31
N THR A 103 12.39 8.15 -3.83
CA THR A 103 13.53 7.72 -4.65
C THR A 103 13.10 6.68 -5.70
N PHE A 104 12.24 5.74 -5.32
CA PHE A 104 11.70 4.74 -6.23
C PHE A 104 10.79 5.38 -7.30
N ILE A 105 9.93 6.31 -6.90
CA ILE A 105 9.07 7.09 -7.80
C ILE A 105 9.92 7.90 -8.78
N ASP A 106 10.98 8.56 -8.33
CA ASP A 106 11.89 9.31 -9.20
C ASP A 106 12.50 8.44 -10.30
N LYS A 107 12.88 7.21 -9.96
CA LYS A 107 13.39 6.23 -10.96
C LYS A 107 12.30 5.76 -11.93
N MET A 108 11.10 5.48 -11.43
CA MET A 108 9.99 5.04 -12.29
C MET A 108 9.59 6.11 -13.31
N PHE A 109 9.70 7.38 -12.93
CA PHE A 109 9.31 8.52 -13.76
C PHE A 109 10.50 9.23 -14.44
N GLU A 110 11.63 8.55 -14.56
CA GLU A 110 12.84 9.11 -15.18
C GLU A 110 12.62 9.54 -16.64
N LEU A 111 11.71 8.90 -17.36
CA LEU A 111 11.34 9.24 -18.72
C LEU A 111 10.12 10.19 -18.83
N GLY A 112 9.62 10.69 -17.73
CA GLY A 112 8.48 11.60 -17.65
C GLY A 112 7.23 10.98 -17.03
N ASP A 113 6.18 11.80 -16.92
CA ASP A 113 4.90 11.42 -16.33
C ASP A 113 4.12 10.43 -17.23
N LEU A 114 3.28 9.63 -16.59
CA LEU A 114 2.30 8.80 -17.29
C LEU A 114 1.04 9.62 -17.61
N GLU A 115 0.28 9.21 -18.61
CA GLU A 115 -0.88 9.94 -19.12
C GLU A 115 -1.88 10.36 -18.02
N ASN A 116 -2.11 9.48 -17.03
CA ASN A 116 -3.08 9.71 -15.94
C ASN A 116 -2.44 9.69 -14.55
N LEU A 117 -1.13 9.82 -14.47
CA LEU A 117 -0.41 9.75 -13.20
C LEU A 117 0.87 10.57 -13.27
N LYS A 118 0.93 11.65 -12.50
CA LYS A 118 2.10 12.48 -12.39
C LYS A 118 2.96 12.06 -11.21
N LYS A 119 4.26 12.22 -11.37
CA LYS A 119 5.25 11.93 -10.34
C LYS A 119 4.96 12.63 -9.02
N GLU A 120 4.71 13.94 -9.09
CA GLU A 120 4.50 14.77 -7.90
C GLU A 120 3.20 14.42 -7.16
N ASP A 121 2.14 14.07 -7.90
CA ASP A 121 0.87 13.66 -7.30
C ASP A 121 1.05 12.32 -6.54
N LEU A 122 1.82 11.40 -7.10
CA LEU A 122 2.12 10.12 -6.46
C LEU A 122 2.98 10.28 -5.20
N LYS A 123 3.95 11.19 -5.17
CA LYS A 123 4.73 11.51 -3.96
C LYS A 123 3.84 12.05 -2.85
N GLU A 124 2.94 12.98 -3.16
CA GLU A 124 2.01 13.51 -2.16
C GLU A 124 1.03 12.45 -1.65
N PHE A 125 0.58 11.55 -2.52
CA PHE A 125 -0.22 10.38 -2.13
C PHE A 125 0.51 9.48 -1.13
N ILE A 126 1.80 9.20 -1.33
CA ILE A 126 2.60 8.37 -0.41
C ILE A 126 2.75 9.06 0.96
N LYS A 127 2.99 10.39 0.99
CA LYS A 127 3.02 11.15 2.26
C LYS A 127 1.68 11.10 2.99
N GLN A 128 0.58 11.32 2.25
CA GLN A 128 -0.76 11.22 2.82
C GLN A 128 -1.01 9.82 3.41
N ARG A 129 -0.66 8.78 2.66
CA ARG A 129 -0.85 7.42 3.11
C ARG A 129 -0.01 7.08 4.34
N THR A 130 1.22 7.59 4.43
CA THR A 130 2.08 7.42 5.61
C THR A 130 1.46 8.12 6.82
N ASN A 131 0.89 9.32 6.65
CA ASN A 131 0.14 10.01 7.70
C ASN A 131 -1.09 9.20 8.17
N GLU A 132 -1.85 8.62 7.24
CA GLU A 132 -2.99 7.74 7.57
C GLU A 132 -2.54 6.56 8.44
N LYS A 133 -1.39 5.96 8.13
CA LYS A 133 -0.83 4.85 8.90
C LYS A 133 -0.30 5.29 10.28
N LEU A 134 0.32 6.45 10.39
CA LEU A 134 0.70 7.02 11.68
C LEU A 134 -0.53 7.25 12.57
N VAL A 135 -1.60 7.82 12.01
CA VAL A 135 -2.87 8.02 12.73
C VAL A 135 -3.49 6.68 13.14
N GLU A 136 -3.44 5.67 12.27
CA GLU A 136 -3.94 4.32 12.57
C GLU A 136 -3.16 3.64 13.70
N LEU A 137 -1.86 3.93 13.85
CA LEU A 137 -1.02 3.54 14.99
C LEU A 137 -1.26 4.39 16.25
N GLY A 138 -2.05 5.46 16.16
CA GLY A 138 -2.36 6.37 17.26
C GLY A 138 -1.34 7.48 17.49
N TYR A 139 -0.57 7.83 16.47
CA TYR A 139 0.30 9.01 16.43
C TYR A 139 -0.37 10.16 15.66
N GLU A 140 0.23 11.34 15.71
CA GLU A 140 -0.18 12.47 14.87
C GLU A 140 0.39 12.34 13.45
N ALA A 141 -0.23 13.03 12.50
CA ALA A 141 0.29 13.16 11.15
C ALA A 141 1.62 13.94 11.17
N GLU A 142 2.63 13.45 10.45
CA GLU A 142 3.98 13.99 10.47
C GLU A 142 4.31 14.83 9.22
N PHE A 143 3.75 14.45 8.07
CA PHE A 143 4.11 15.05 6.79
C PHE A 143 3.13 16.14 6.38
N VAL A 144 3.67 17.26 5.89
CA VAL A 144 2.86 18.27 5.19
C VAL A 144 2.52 17.72 3.79
N VAL A 145 1.23 17.71 3.45
CA VAL A 145 0.71 17.15 2.20
C VAL A 145 0.01 18.23 1.40
N ASP A 146 0.34 18.32 0.11
CA ASP A 146 -0.46 19.05 -0.87
C ASP A 146 -1.73 18.22 -1.17
N SER A 147 -2.82 18.59 -0.52
CA SER A 147 -4.07 17.85 -0.60
C SER A 147 -4.72 17.88 -1.99
N GLU A 148 -4.45 18.88 -2.81
CA GLU A 148 -4.94 18.95 -4.18
C GLU A 148 -4.26 17.88 -5.04
N LYS A 149 -2.93 17.77 -4.95
CA LYS A 149 -2.18 16.73 -5.66
C LYS A 149 -2.49 15.32 -5.16
N ALA A 150 -2.55 15.13 -3.84
CA ALA A 150 -2.91 13.83 -3.27
C ALA A 150 -4.31 13.37 -3.72
N ALA A 151 -5.27 14.31 -3.87
CA ALA A 151 -6.61 14.02 -4.33
C ALA A 151 -6.68 13.54 -5.80
N GLU A 152 -5.68 13.85 -6.64
CA GLU A 152 -5.59 13.33 -8.01
C GLU A 152 -5.50 11.79 -8.06
N LEU A 153 -5.05 11.15 -6.97
CA LEU A 153 -5.08 9.69 -6.82
C LEU A 153 -6.36 9.17 -6.15
N GLY A 154 -7.40 9.97 -6.00
CA GLY A 154 -8.69 9.54 -5.46
C GLY A 154 -9.30 8.33 -6.19
N TRP A 155 -9.06 8.21 -7.49
CA TRP A 155 -9.45 7.05 -8.28
C TRP A 155 -8.86 5.72 -7.75
N PHE A 156 -7.67 5.74 -7.17
CA PHE A 156 -7.04 4.56 -6.61
C PHE A 156 -7.85 4.02 -5.44
N TYR A 157 -8.32 4.87 -4.54
CA TYR A 157 -9.18 4.46 -3.42
C TYR A 157 -10.53 3.92 -3.90
N HIS A 158 -11.10 4.47 -4.97
CA HIS A 158 -12.34 3.95 -5.54
C HIS A 158 -12.17 2.56 -6.15
N LEU A 159 -11.06 2.30 -6.82
CA LEU A 159 -10.77 0.99 -7.41
C LEU A 159 -10.44 -0.08 -6.33
N THR A 160 -9.84 0.33 -5.23
CA THR A 160 -9.44 -0.57 -4.15
C THR A 160 -10.48 -0.71 -3.04
N GLY A 161 -11.24 0.36 -2.74
CA GLY A 161 -12.21 0.42 -1.65
C GLY A 161 -13.60 -0.15 -1.98
N GLY A 162 -13.90 -0.41 -3.25
CA GLY A 162 -15.20 -0.96 -3.69
C GLY A 162 -15.38 -2.46 -3.46
N VAL A 163 -14.50 -3.10 -2.69
CA VAL A 163 -14.62 -4.53 -2.42
C VAL A 163 -15.48 -4.74 -1.17
N THR A 164 -16.80 -4.70 -1.35
CA THR A 164 -17.70 -5.45 -0.48
C THR A 164 -17.24 -6.91 -0.43
N HIS A 165 -17.43 -7.56 0.72
CA HIS A 165 -17.13 -8.97 0.96
C HIS A 165 -17.83 -9.90 -0.05
N THR A 166 -17.35 -9.94 -1.26
CA THR A 166 -17.73 -10.95 -2.24
C THR A 166 -16.74 -12.09 -2.13
N ASP A 167 -17.29 -13.30 -2.04
CA ASP A 167 -16.54 -14.54 -1.91
C ASP A 167 -15.45 -14.61 -2.98
N PHE A 168 -14.20 -14.68 -2.55
CA PHE A 168 -13.01 -14.74 -3.41
C PHE A 168 -13.12 -15.86 -4.47
N PHE A 169 -13.78 -16.96 -4.13
CA PHE A 169 -13.99 -18.10 -5.03
C PHE A 169 -15.20 -17.95 -5.98
N ALA A 170 -16.07 -16.96 -5.74
CA ALA A 170 -17.26 -16.73 -6.55
C ALA A 170 -17.03 -15.70 -7.68
N ILE A 171 -15.94 -14.94 -7.66
CA ILE A 171 -15.64 -13.94 -8.68
C ILE A 171 -15.00 -14.63 -9.89
N ARG A 172 -15.82 -14.94 -10.90
CA ARG A 172 -15.27 -15.10 -12.25
C ARG A 172 -14.74 -13.75 -12.70
N SER A 173 -13.53 -13.73 -13.27
CA SER A 173 -12.95 -12.54 -13.89
C SER A 173 -13.90 -12.01 -14.97
N THR A 174 -14.77 -11.07 -14.60
CA THR A 174 -15.73 -10.43 -15.51
C THR A 174 -15.06 -9.34 -16.34
N ASP A 175 -13.82 -8.97 -16.02
CA ASP A 175 -13.05 -7.94 -16.72
C ASP A 175 -12.36 -8.46 -17.98
N TYR A 176 -12.36 -9.78 -18.20
CA TYR A 176 -11.95 -10.39 -19.45
C TYR A 176 -13.14 -10.43 -20.41
N SER A 177 -13.48 -9.28 -21.00
CA SER A 177 -14.21 -9.33 -22.27
C SER A 177 -13.26 -9.97 -23.27
N LYS A 178 -13.62 -11.13 -23.83
CA LYS A 178 -12.93 -11.65 -25.03
C LYS A 178 -12.81 -10.48 -26.00
N ALA A 179 -11.58 -10.15 -26.41
CA ALA A 179 -11.37 -9.38 -27.62
C ALA A 179 -12.28 -10.03 -28.68
N GLY A 180 -13.06 -9.22 -29.37
CA GLY A 180 -14.06 -9.73 -30.30
C GLY A 180 -13.40 -10.72 -31.27
N GLU A 181 -14.19 -11.66 -31.76
CA GLU A 181 -13.83 -12.79 -32.61
C GLU A 181 -13.18 -12.42 -33.97
N GLU A 182 -12.42 -11.34 -34.06
CA GLU A 182 -11.77 -10.90 -35.32
C GLU A 182 -10.24 -11.04 -35.36
N ASP A 183 -9.61 -11.59 -34.35
CA ASP A 183 -8.22 -12.01 -34.47
C ASP A 183 -8.16 -13.44 -35.01
N ASN A 184 -8.34 -13.58 -36.33
CA ASN A 184 -7.87 -14.71 -37.10
C ASN A 184 -6.34 -14.73 -37.05
N TRP A 185 -5.80 -15.37 -36.03
CA TRP A 185 -4.42 -15.85 -36.08
C TRP A 185 -4.42 -17.10 -36.97
N ASP A 186 -4.13 -16.90 -38.24
CA ASP A 186 -3.80 -18.01 -39.11
C ASP A 186 -2.50 -18.65 -38.61
N ALA A 187 -2.59 -19.93 -38.24
CA ALA A 187 -1.44 -20.71 -37.74
C ALA A 187 -0.30 -20.85 -38.76
N ASP A 188 -0.52 -20.40 -39.99
CA ASP A 188 0.47 -20.47 -41.10
C ASP A 188 1.42 -19.27 -41.13
N ASP A 189 1.21 -18.24 -40.29
CA ASP A 189 2.11 -17.06 -40.23
C ASP A 189 3.27 -17.20 -39.23
N ILE A 190 3.48 -18.37 -38.62
CA ILE A 190 4.49 -18.58 -37.57
C ILE A 190 5.68 -19.45 -38.03
N PHE A 191 5.78 -19.83 -39.32
CA PHE A 191 6.96 -20.58 -39.86
C PHE A 191 7.55 -19.95 -41.10
#